data_930fdffb9b66a60632b251719f6d6008
#
_entry.id   930fdffb9b66a60632b251719f6d6008
#
_cell.length_a   1.000
_cell.length_b   1.000
_cell.length_c   1.000
_cell.angle_alpha   90.00
_cell.angle_beta   90.00
_cell.angle_gamma   90.00
#
_symmetry.space_group_name_H-M   'P 1'
#
loop_
_entity.id
_entity.type
_entity.pdbx_description
1 polymer ?
#
loop_
_entity_poly.entity_id
_entity_poly.type
_entity_poly.pdbx_seq_one_letter_code
_entity_poly.pdbx_strand_id
1 'polypeptide(L)'
;MKALPVEKETWISHHPVWTLLLVTFVVLLVFFSSLIFGGKALLAPDAMSSNALTPFVKDAQARGMTPLWIPYIFSGMPSFGSLMSAPGIDPVDDIWRAVLNLFHLPSFSYILLNYVLFAGLMYLLMRDQKVYPLIAVLCGVAVILMPQFVAFTMYGHNTKFLSLVLIPVILLLVRRLLAEKNLLYFTLAALAIGLQTVRAHIQVTYYTFLAIFIYYLFKEIAEYRETKSFKPALHSALWLAGAVFAGLLLSAKLYISVLDYQRFSIRGGGGAGIEGGGGLDYDYASSWSFHPVETITFFIPSFMGYGGETYWGQMPWTDYPLYFGVVIFMLAGVAFVLQRNRMTWYVGLLVLISLLISFGNHLPLLYGPMFKALPYFNRFRVPSMIHILLDIGMVVLAGIGLQAIFDLRQSIAREQDGRRQLFRYLYIFSAIVGVALLFLIFAKSTYLDLAGSGKTALSEAQRMQAYNKSVLDGFKAILLVGLTVFLISQFLKGSLSRFWLSMILIAMVVSDMWMVSAQIVQPRSSGEKAEFFTATPA
;
A
#
# COMPACT_ATOMS: atom_id res chain seq x y z
N MET A 1 20.20 -38.00 16.10
CA MET A 1 19.52 -37.00 15.22
C MET A 1 18.45 -37.73 14.42
N LYS A 2 17.16 -37.49 14.67
CA LYS A 2 16.11 -37.98 13.78
C LYS A 2 16.22 -37.17 12.48
N ALA A 3 16.42 -37.86 11.34
CA ALA A 3 16.34 -37.23 10.03
C ALA A 3 15.02 -36.46 9.93
N LEU A 4 15.08 -35.19 9.52
CA LEU A 4 13.86 -34.40 9.28
C LEU A 4 13.01 -35.19 8.26
N PRO A 5 11.71 -35.38 8.51
CA PRO A 5 10.85 -36.06 7.54
C PRO A 5 10.94 -35.35 6.20
N VAL A 6 11.19 -36.09 5.13
CA VAL A 6 11.12 -35.59 3.76
C VAL A 6 9.70 -35.04 3.59
N GLU A 7 9.57 -33.72 3.44
CA GLU A 7 8.27 -33.08 3.26
C GLU A 7 7.67 -33.63 1.96
N LYS A 8 6.52 -34.31 2.03
CA LYS A 8 5.77 -34.68 0.83
C LYS A 8 5.36 -33.40 0.13
N GLU A 9 5.98 -33.14 -1.01
CA GLU A 9 5.63 -32.02 -1.85
C GLU A 9 4.21 -32.23 -2.39
N THR A 10 3.35 -31.24 -2.21
CA THR A 10 1.97 -31.23 -2.69
C THR A 10 1.89 -30.53 -4.03
N TRP A 11 0.83 -30.74 -4.82
CA TRP A 11 0.59 -30.00 -6.06
C TRP A 11 0.69 -28.47 -5.84
N ILE A 12 0.17 -27.96 -4.72
CA ILE A 12 0.19 -26.56 -4.34
C ILE A 12 1.63 -26.03 -4.20
N SER A 13 2.54 -26.80 -3.59
CA SER A 13 3.94 -26.39 -3.43
C SER A 13 4.72 -26.43 -4.74
N HIS A 14 4.33 -27.31 -5.68
CA HIS A 14 4.92 -27.38 -7.02
C HIS A 14 4.41 -26.28 -7.96
N HIS A 15 3.20 -25.79 -7.74
CA HIS A 15 2.55 -24.80 -8.60
C HIS A 15 2.20 -23.50 -7.87
N PRO A 16 3.18 -22.80 -7.27
CA PRO A 16 2.92 -21.64 -6.41
C PRO A 16 2.27 -20.47 -7.14
N VAL A 17 2.50 -20.30 -8.44
CA VAL A 17 1.85 -19.26 -9.27
C VAL A 17 0.36 -19.56 -9.41
N TRP A 18 0.00 -20.81 -9.72
CA TRP A 18 -1.40 -21.22 -9.78
C TRP A 18 -2.08 -21.12 -8.42
N THR A 19 -1.36 -21.42 -7.34
CA THR A 19 -1.84 -21.24 -5.97
C THR A 19 -2.12 -19.76 -5.68
N LEU A 20 -1.19 -18.88 -6.06
CA LEU A 20 -1.39 -17.42 -5.92
C LEU A 20 -2.64 -16.96 -6.67
N LEU A 21 -2.74 -17.32 -7.96
CA LEU A 21 -3.87 -16.94 -8.80
C LEU A 21 -5.20 -17.45 -8.24
N LEU A 22 -5.25 -18.72 -7.85
CA LEU A 22 -6.46 -19.34 -7.29
C LEU A 22 -6.88 -18.65 -5.96
N VAL A 23 -5.95 -18.52 -5.02
CA VAL A 23 -6.25 -17.90 -3.71
C VAL A 23 -6.65 -16.44 -3.90
N THR A 24 -5.91 -15.67 -4.71
CA THR A 24 -6.23 -14.27 -4.99
C THR A 24 -7.61 -14.14 -5.64
N PHE A 25 -7.89 -14.96 -6.64
CA PHE A 25 -9.17 -14.94 -7.35
C PHE A 25 -10.34 -15.28 -6.42
N VAL A 26 -10.24 -16.35 -5.64
CA VAL A 26 -11.28 -16.75 -4.68
C VAL A 26 -11.50 -15.65 -3.64
N VAL A 27 -10.42 -15.13 -3.05
CA VAL A 27 -10.50 -14.06 -2.05
C VAL A 27 -11.19 -12.83 -2.63
N LEU A 28 -10.82 -12.37 -3.81
CA LEU A 28 -11.41 -11.19 -4.44
C LEU A 28 -12.87 -11.41 -4.85
N LEU A 29 -13.21 -12.58 -5.42
CA LEU A 29 -14.59 -12.91 -5.80
C LEU A 29 -15.52 -12.90 -4.59
N VAL A 30 -15.09 -13.49 -3.47
CA VAL A 30 -15.92 -13.53 -2.26
C VAL A 30 -15.96 -12.15 -1.59
N PHE A 31 -14.82 -11.47 -1.49
CA PHE A 31 -14.72 -10.16 -0.84
C PHE A 31 -15.56 -9.09 -1.54
N PHE A 32 -15.52 -9.04 -2.86
CA PHE A 32 -16.27 -8.07 -3.67
C PHE A 32 -17.55 -8.66 -4.28
N SER A 33 -18.04 -9.79 -3.75
CA SER A 33 -19.21 -10.51 -4.30
C SER A 33 -20.45 -9.64 -4.47
N SER A 34 -20.70 -8.72 -3.55
CA SER A 34 -21.83 -7.78 -3.61
C SER A 34 -21.74 -6.80 -4.80
N LEU A 35 -20.53 -6.42 -5.21
CA LEU A 35 -20.29 -5.57 -6.38
C LEU A 35 -20.29 -6.37 -7.69
N ILE A 36 -19.86 -7.63 -7.64
CA ILE A 36 -19.74 -8.49 -8.83
C ILE A 36 -21.08 -9.14 -9.17
N PHE A 37 -21.76 -9.71 -8.17
CA PHE A 37 -22.96 -10.54 -8.35
C PHE A 37 -24.21 -9.92 -7.71
N GLY A 38 -24.04 -9.00 -6.75
CA GLY A 38 -25.13 -8.46 -5.93
C GLY A 38 -25.82 -7.22 -6.49
N GLY A 39 -25.49 -6.79 -7.72
CA GLY A 39 -26.10 -5.60 -8.35
C GLY A 39 -25.86 -4.31 -7.57
N LYS A 40 -24.80 -4.25 -6.75
CA LYS A 40 -24.44 -3.07 -5.97
C LYS A 40 -23.38 -2.22 -6.67
N ALA A 41 -23.28 -0.94 -6.31
CA ALA A 41 -22.37 0.03 -6.86
C ALA A 41 -21.64 0.83 -5.78
N LEU A 42 -20.52 1.45 -6.15
CA LEU A 42 -19.78 2.38 -5.31
C LEU A 42 -20.35 3.79 -5.52
N LEU A 43 -20.78 4.43 -4.44
CA LEU A 43 -21.38 5.78 -4.45
C LEU A 43 -20.51 6.81 -3.71
N ALA A 44 -19.22 6.53 -3.53
CA ALA A 44 -18.31 7.50 -2.95
C ALA A 44 -18.21 8.78 -3.81
N PRO A 45 -18.10 9.97 -3.20
CA PRO A 45 -18.11 11.25 -3.91
C PRO A 45 -17.12 11.33 -5.08
N ASP A 46 -15.89 10.85 -4.89
CA ASP A 46 -14.85 10.90 -5.93
C ASP A 46 -15.14 9.93 -7.09
N ALA A 47 -15.77 8.79 -6.81
CA ALA A 47 -16.23 7.87 -7.85
C ALA A 47 -17.41 8.46 -8.64
N MET A 48 -18.31 9.18 -7.95
CA MET A 48 -19.49 9.79 -8.57
C MET A 48 -19.13 11.02 -9.41
N SER A 49 -18.20 11.87 -8.94
CA SER A 49 -17.80 13.07 -9.67
C SER A 49 -17.18 12.76 -11.03
N SER A 50 -16.38 11.70 -11.13
CA SER A 50 -15.84 11.26 -12.43
C SER A 50 -16.93 10.69 -13.36
N ASN A 51 -17.95 10.01 -12.80
CA ASN A 51 -19.07 9.50 -13.58
C ASN A 51 -19.98 10.61 -14.14
N ALA A 52 -20.09 11.75 -13.46
CA ALA A 52 -20.86 12.92 -13.93
C ALA A 52 -20.40 13.45 -15.28
N LEU A 53 -19.12 13.26 -15.61
CA LEU A 53 -18.56 13.68 -16.90
C LEU A 53 -18.73 12.65 -18.03
N THR A 54 -19.22 11.45 -17.71
CA THR A 54 -19.36 10.37 -18.71
C THR A 54 -20.20 10.76 -19.93
N PRO A 55 -21.35 11.47 -19.82
CA PRO A 55 -22.13 11.89 -20.98
C PRO A 55 -21.33 12.83 -21.90
N PHE A 56 -20.63 13.81 -21.33
CA PHE A 56 -19.78 14.74 -22.09
C PHE A 56 -18.64 14.01 -22.81
N VAL A 57 -17.98 13.08 -22.15
CA VAL A 57 -16.91 12.27 -22.76
C VAL A 57 -17.43 11.42 -23.91
N LYS A 58 -18.58 10.75 -23.73
CA LYS A 58 -19.21 9.91 -24.75
C LYS A 58 -19.64 10.73 -25.98
N ASP A 59 -20.22 11.92 -25.77
CA ASP A 59 -20.61 12.82 -26.88
C ASP A 59 -19.38 13.28 -27.68
N ALA A 60 -18.31 13.70 -27.00
CA ALA A 60 -17.07 14.06 -27.66
C ALA A 60 -16.46 12.90 -28.46
N GLN A 61 -16.43 11.70 -27.86
CA GLN A 61 -15.92 10.49 -28.52
C GLN A 61 -16.77 10.10 -29.76
N ALA A 62 -18.11 10.22 -29.68
CA ALA A 62 -18.99 9.96 -30.80
C ALA A 62 -18.72 10.91 -31.99
N ARG A 63 -18.20 12.10 -31.71
CA ARG A 63 -17.75 13.08 -32.72
C ARG A 63 -16.28 12.89 -33.14
N GLY A 64 -15.61 11.81 -32.71
CA GLY A 64 -14.19 11.55 -33.00
C GLY A 64 -13.22 12.50 -32.28
N MET A 65 -13.67 13.19 -31.23
CA MET A 65 -12.87 14.15 -30.47
C MET A 65 -12.44 13.59 -29.11
N THR A 66 -11.22 13.93 -28.66
CA THR A 66 -10.80 13.77 -27.28
C THR A 66 -11.10 15.05 -26.52
N PRO A 67 -11.97 15.03 -25.50
CA PRO A 67 -12.34 16.24 -24.77
C PRO A 67 -11.17 16.68 -23.86
N LEU A 68 -10.34 17.59 -24.33
CA LEU A 68 -9.18 18.11 -23.57
C LEU A 68 -9.55 19.27 -22.63
N TRP A 69 -10.76 19.83 -22.75
CA TRP A 69 -11.28 20.93 -21.94
C TRP A 69 -12.66 20.58 -21.41
N ILE A 70 -12.90 20.80 -20.12
CA ILE A 70 -14.19 20.61 -19.45
C ILE A 70 -14.75 22.00 -19.13
N PRO A 71 -15.85 22.44 -19.78
CA PRO A 71 -16.39 23.79 -19.56
C PRO A 71 -17.24 23.91 -18.29
N TYR A 72 -17.64 22.79 -17.67
CA TYR A 72 -18.66 22.75 -16.62
C TYR A 72 -18.13 22.92 -15.19
N ILE A 73 -16.81 22.89 -15.00
CA ILE A 73 -16.18 22.97 -13.68
C ILE A 73 -15.27 24.20 -13.64
N PHE A 74 -15.37 25.02 -12.60
CA PHE A 74 -14.55 26.22 -12.38
C PHE A 74 -14.55 27.19 -13.59
N SER A 75 -15.66 27.33 -14.29
CA SER A 75 -15.76 28.10 -15.54
C SER A 75 -14.86 27.59 -16.67
N GLY A 76 -14.42 26.37 -16.59
CA GLY A 76 -13.59 25.66 -17.54
C GLY A 76 -12.22 25.27 -16.98
N MET A 77 -11.84 24.02 -17.24
CA MET A 77 -10.53 23.48 -16.86
C MET A 77 -10.05 22.40 -17.83
N PRO A 78 -8.73 22.17 -17.93
CA PRO A 78 -8.21 21.03 -18.67
C PRO A 78 -8.68 19.70 -18.07
N SER A 79 -9.07 18.76 -18.93
CA SER A 79 -9.48 17.42 -18.50
C SER A 79 -8.30 16.51 -18.15
N PHE A 80 -7.16 16.73 -18.79
CA PHE A 80 -5.96 15.91 -18.57
C PHE A 80 -5.34 16.19 -17.18
N GLY A 81 -4.91 15.12 -16.53
CA GLY A 81 -4.24 15.20 -15.22
C GLY A 81 -5.16 15.42 -14.01
N SER A 82 -6.48 15.57 -14.18
CA SER A 82 -7.42 15.71 -13.07
C SER A 82 -8.58 14.71 -13.11
N LEU A 83 -9.38 14.71 -14.17
CA LEU A 83 -10.62 13.94 -14.26
C LEU A 83 -10.60 12.87 -15.35
N MET A 84 -9.67 12.99 -16.30
CA MET A 84 -9.49 12.04 -17.39
C MET A 84 -8.02 11.71 -17.53
N SER A 85 -7.71 10.44 -17.75
CA SER A 85 -6.38 10.05 -18.21
C SER A 85 -6.13 10.67 -19.57
N ALA A 86 -5.02 11.38 -19.75
CA ALA A 86 -4.63 11.80 -21.09
C ALA A 86 -4.45 10.55 -21.96
N PRO A 87 -4.74 10.63 -23.26
CA PRO A 87 -4.44 9.55 -24.18
C PRO A 87 -2.95 9.23 -24.10
N GLY A 88 -2.62 8.10 -23.54
CA GLY A 88 -1.26 7.63 -23.35
C GLY A 88 -1.17 6.16 -23.72
N ILE A 89 0.03 5.67 -23.91
CA ILE A 89 0.29 4.26 -24.16
C ILE A 89 0.34 3.56 -22.80
N ASP A 90 -0.72 2.85 -22.43
CA ASP A 90 -0.74 1.92 -21.31
C ASP A 90 -1.14 0.52 -21.81
N PRO A 91 -0.18 -0.30 -22.27
CA PRO A 91 -0.48 -1.63 -22.80
C PRO A 91 -1.14 -2.56 -21.78
N VAL A 92 -0.98 -2.31 -20.49
CA VAL A 92 -1.68 -3.08 -19.44
C VAL A 92 -3.17 -2.70 -19.43
N ASP A 93 -3.49 -1.42 -19.55
CA ASP A 93 -4.87 -0.96 -19.67
C ASP A 93 -5.52 -1.51 -20.96
N ASP A 94 -4.81 -1.46 -22.09
CA ASP A 94 -5.29 -1.99 -23.36
C ASP A 94 -5.59 -3.49 -23.29
N ILE A 95 -4.69 -4.27 -22.68
CA ILE A 95 -4.89 -5.72 -22.46
C ILE A 95 -6.12 -5.95 -21.57
N TRP A 96 -6.24 -5.22 -20.45
CA TRP A 96 -7.39 -5.39 -19.55
C TRP A 96 -8.70 -5.04 -20.23
N ARG A 97 -8.75 -3.96 -21.00
CA ARG A 97 -9.95 -3.59 -21.79
C ARG A 97 -10.28 -4.66 -22.83
N ALA A 98 -9.28 -5.20 -23.51
CA ALA A 98 -9.49 -6.30 -24.45
C ALA A 98 -10.06 -7.54 -23.76
N VAL A 99 -9.56 -7.93 -22.59
CA VAL A 99 -10.09 -9.03 -21.78
C VAL A 99 -11.54 -8.75 -21.35
N LEU A 100 -11.83 -7.54 -20.84
CA LEU A 100 -13.17 -7.17 -20.43
C LEU A 100 -14.17 -7.25 -21.59
N ASN A 101 -13.80 -6.74 -22.76
CA ASN A 101 -14.64 -6.76 -23.96
C ASN A 101 -14.84 -8.18 -24.49
N LEU A 102 -13.77 -8.98 -24.55
CA LEU A 102 -13.83 -10.36 -25.06
C LEU A 102 -14.76 -11.25 -24.22
N PHE A 103 -14.73 -11.10 -22.90
CA PHE A 103 -15.52 -11.92 -21.98
C PHE A 103 -16.78 -11.20 -21.47
N HIS A 104 -17.13 -10.02 -21.99
CA HIS A 104 -18.27 -9.20 -21.56
C HIS A 104 -18.34 -8.99 -20.04
N LEU A 105 -17.19 -8.77 -19.40
CA LEU A 105 -17.09 -8.65 -17.96
C LEU A 105 -17.58 -7.27 -17.47
N PRO A 106 -18.16 -7.17 -16.26
CA PRO A 106 -18.50 -5.89 -15.66
C PRO A 106 -17.27 -4.97 -15.52
N SER A 107 -17.48 -3.67 -15.62
CA SER A 107 -16.40 -2.66 -15.56
C SER A 107 -15.57 -2.73 -14.27
N PHE A 108 -16.17 -3.16 -13.14
CA PHE A 108 -15.46 -3.36 -11.89
C PHE A 108 -14.37 -4.45 -11.99
N SER A 109 -14.51 -5.40 -12.91
CA SER A 109 -13.49 -6.43 -13.16
C SER A 109 -12.13 -5.86 -13.56
N TYR A 110 -12.10 -4.64 -14.14
CA TYR A 110 -10.85 -3.92 -14.40
C TYR A 110 -10.03 -3.70 -13.12
N ILE A 111 -10.66 -3.31 -12.03
CA ILE A 111 -10.00 -3.14 -10.73
C ILE A 111 -9.53 -4.49 -10.18
N LEU A 112 -10.35 -5.55 -10.30
CA LEU A 112 -9.98 -6.90 -9.84
C LEU A 112 -8.74 -7.44 -10.56
N LEU A 113 -8.62 -7.22 -11.88
CA LEU A 113 -7.45 -7.60 -12.65
C LEU A 113 -6.18 -6.87 -12.15
N ASN A 114 -6.30 -5.62 -11.75
CA ASN A 114 -5.17 -4.89 -11.15
C ASN A 114 -4.82 -5.39 -9.73
N TYR A 115 -5.78 -5.89 -8.93
CA TYR A 115 -5.46 -6.60 -7.68
C TYR A 115 -4.68 -7.90 -7.95
N VAL A 116 -5.09 -8.68 -8.95
CA VAL A 116 -4.37 -9.90 -9.36
C VAL A 116 -2.96 -9.56 -9.84
N LEU A 117 -2.82 -8.49 -10.64
CA LEU A 117 -1.51 -7.98 -11.06
C LEU A 117 -0.66 -7.59 -9.86
N PHE A 118 -1.22 -6.86 -8.89
CA PHE A 118 -0.50 -6.43 -7.68
C PHE A 118 0.02 -7.61 -6.88
N ALA A 119 -0.83 -8.61 -6.62
CA ALA A 119 -0.43 -9.85 -5.97
C ALA A 119 0.72 -10.56 -6.72
N GLY A 120 0.62 -10.63 -8.06
CA GLY A 120 1.65 -11.21 -8.92
C GLY A 120 2.98 -10.47 -8.88
N LEU A 121 2.95 -9.13 -8.94
CA LEU A 121 4.14 -8.30 -8.89
C LEU A 121 4.82 -8.35 -7.50
N MET A 122 4.03 -8.40 -6.43
CA MET A 122 4.54 -8.60 -5.08
C MET A 122 5.16 -10.00 -4.92
N TYR A 123 4.51 -11.03 -5.45
CA TYR A 123 5.07 -12.39 -5.52
C TYR A 123 6.43 -12.39 -6.23
N LEU A 124 6.55 -11.75 -7.39
CA LEU A 124 7.81 -11.68 -8.15
C LEU A 124 8.92 -10.97 -7.35
N LEU A 125 8.60 -9.85 -6.70
CA LEU A 125 9.55 -9.14 -5.82
C LEU A 125 10.07 -10.06 -4.71
N MET A 126 9.20 -10.85 -4.08
CA MET A 126 9.58 -11.76 -3.02
C MET A 126 10.36 -12.97 -3.54
N ARG A 127 10.01 -13.51 -4.72
CA ARG A 127 10.78 -14.60 -5.34
C ARG A 127 12.21 -14.16 -5.71
N ASP A 128 12.36 -12.88 -6.09
CA ASP A 128 13.67 -12.29 -6.33
C ASP A 128 14.54 -12.23 -5.05
N GLN A 129 13.93 -12.13 -3.87
CA GLN A 129 14.61 -12.28 -2.57
C GLN A 129 14.88 -13.74 -2.17
N LYS A 130 14.59 -14.71 -3.05
CA LYS A 130 14.81 -16.15 -2.86
C LYS A 130 14.04 -16.75 -1.68
N VAL A 131 12.94 -16.14 -1.26
CA VAL A 131 12.08 -16.71 -0.22
C VAL A 131 11.34 -17.96 -0.75
N TYR A 132 10.94 -18.83 0.18
CA TYR A 132 10.14 -20.02 -0.15
C TYR A 132 8.87 -19.63 -0.92
N PRO A 133 8.47 -20.38 -1.98
CA PRO A 133 7.39 -19.97 -2.85
C PRO A 133 6.07 -19.60 -2.16
N LEU A 134 5.65 -20.38 -1.16
CA LEU A 134 4.41 -20.08 -0.42
C LEU A 134 4.53 -18.85 0.50
N ILE A 135 5.73 -18.45 0.91
CA ILE A 135 5.93 -17.14 1.56
C ILE A 135 5.68 -16.00 0.56
N ALA A 136 6.15 -16.16 -0.68
CA ALA A 136 5.86 -15.17 -1.71
C ALA A 136 4.36 -15.11 -2.04
N VAL A 137 3.64 -16.25 -2.02
CA VAL A 137 2.17 -16.29 -2.12
C VAL A 137 1.53 -15.52 -0.95
N LEU A 138 1.95 -15.77 0.29
CA LEU A 138 1.47 -15.03 1.46
C LEU A 138 1.62 -13.52 1.27
N CYS A 139 2.80 -13.06 0.83
CA CYS A 139 3.06 -11.64 0.59
C CYS A 139 2.18 -11.06 -0.53
N GLY A 140 1.97 -11.80 -1.62
CA GLY A 140 1.08 -11.41 -2.71
C GLY A 140 -0.38 -11.30 -2.27
N VAL A 141 -0.85 -12.24 -1.45
CA VAL A 141 -2.23 -12.22 -0.92
C VAL A 141 -2.41 -11.17 0.17
N ALA A 142 -1.39 -10.90 0.99
CA ALA A 142 -1.46 -9.89 2.05
C ALA A 142 -1.78 -8.48 1.50
N VAL A 143 -1.15 -8.07 0.39
CA VAL A 143 -1.32 -6.72 -0.14
C VAL A 143 -2.72 -6.45 -0.72
N ILE A 144 -3.46 -7.46 -1.17
CA ILE A 144 -4.76 -7.25 -1.82
C ILE A 144 -5.90 -6.90 -0.83
N LEU A 145 -5.74 -7.20 0.44
CA LEU A 145 -6.73 -6.92 1.48
C LEU A 145 -6.27 -5.82 2.45
N MET A 146 -5.20 -5.09 2.14
CA MET A 146 -4.78 -3.97 3.01
C MET A 146 -5.86 -2.89 3.08
N PRO A 147 -6.25 -2.43 4.29
CA PRO A 147 -7.32 -1.46 4.48
C PRO A 147 -7.16 -0.21 3.62
N GLN A 148 -5.95 0.36 3.53
CA GLN A 148 -5.68 1.53 2.71
C GLN A 148 -5.95 1.29 1.21
N PHE A 149 -5.58 0.12 0.67
CA PHE A 149 -5.73 -0.17 -0.76
C PHE A 149 -7.19 -0.49 -1.11
N VAL A 150 -7.88 -1.19 -0.20
CA VAL A 150 -9.33 -1.40 -0.31
C VAL A 150 -10.07 -0.06 -0.25
N ALA A 151 -9.69 0.85 0.65
CA ALA A 151 -10.27 2.17 0.74
C ALA A 151 -10.07 2.99 -0.54
N PHE A 152 -8.89 2.95 -1.17
CA PHE A 152 -8.68 3.63 -2.45
C PHE A 152 -9.66 3.17 -3.53
N THR A 153 -9.96 1.88 -3.58
CA THR A 153 -10.95 1.32 -4.51
C THR A 153 -12.36 1.78 -4.15
N MET A 154 -12.72 1.73 -2.87
CA MET A 154 -14.08 2.07 -2.41
C MET A 154 -14.42 3.55 -2.62
N TYR A 155 -13.43 4.44 -2.43
CA TYR A 155 -13.61 5.89 -2.56
C TYR A 155 -13.32 6.43 -3.96
N GLY A 156 -13.06 5.57 -4.95
CA GLY A 156 -12.83 5.98 -6.34
C GLY A 156 -11.44 6.54 -6.62
N HIS A 157 -10.48 6.35 -5.71
CA HIS A 157 -9.08 6.76 -5.88
C HIS A 157 -8.31 5.82 -6.83
N ASN A 158 -8.91 5.49 -7.96
CA ASN A 158 -8.39 4.47 -8.88
C ASN A 158 -6.99 4.80 -9.39
N THR A 159 -6.69 6.07 -9.71
CA THR A 159 -5.35 6.48 -10.17
C THR A 159 -4.26 6.22 -9.14
N LYS A 160 -4.58 6.41 -7.83
CA LYS A 160 -3.65 6.05 -6.73
C LYS A 160 -3.39 4.55 -6.72
N PHE A 161 -4.46 3.75 -6.75
CA PHE A 161 -4.37 2.29 -6.73
C PHE A 161 -3.62 1.75 -7.96
N LEU A 162 -3.96 2.20 -9.16
CA LEU A 162 -3.31 1.76 -10.40
C LEU A 162 -1.80 2.11 -10.44
N SER A 163 -1.42 3.28 -9.88
CA SER A 163 -0.02 3.67 -9.81
C SER A 163 0.76 2.85 -8.77
N LEU A 164 0.19 2.58 -7.59
CA LEU A 164 0.88 1.82 -6.52
C LEU A 164 1.11 0.35 -6.89
N VAL A 165 0.24 -0.26 -7.69
CA VAL A 165 0.35 -1.65 -8.16
C VAL A 165 1.72 -1.93 -8.80
N LEU A 166 2.34 -0.93 -9.44
CA LEU A 166 3.62 -1.06 -10.13
C LEU A 166 4.85 -0.88 -9.23
N ILE A 167 4.69 -0.42 -7.98
CA ILE A 167 5.83 -0.21 -7.06
C ILE A 167 6.68 -1.47 -6.89
N PRO A 168 6.14 -2.67 -6.62
CA PRO A 168 6.95 -3.87 -6.40
C PRO A 168 7.83 -4.23 -7.60
N VAL A 169 7.29 -4.15 -8.82
CA VAL A 169 8.07 -4.47 -10.03
C VAL A 169 9.12 -3.41 -10.33
N ILE A 170 8.83 -2.13 -10.08
CA ILE A 170 9.82 -1.06 -10.25
C ILE A 170 10.99 -1.26 -9.29
N LEU A 171 10.72 -1.55 -8.03
CA LEU A 171 11.77 -1.84 -7.03
C LEU A 171 12.59 -3.07 -7.42
N LEU A 172 11.95 -4.13 -7.91
CA LEU A 172 12.62 -5.32 -8.42
C LEU A 172 13.52 -4.99 -9.60
N LEU A 173 13.00 -4.29 -10.61
CA LEU A 173 13.73 -4.00 -11.85
C LEU A 173 14.89 -3.02 -11.62
N VAL A 174 14.70 -2.00 -10.77
CA VAL A 174 15.77 -1.09 -10.38
C VAL A 174 16.87 -1.83 -9.61
N ARG A 175 16.50 -2.74 -8.70
CA ARG A 175 17.47 -3.57 -8.00
C ARG A 175 18.30 -4.41 -8.96
N ARG A 176 17.65 -5.04 -9.95
CA ARG A 176 18.32 -5.82 -11.00
C ARG A 176 19.18 -4.93 -11.90
N LEU A 177 18.66 -3.77 -12.32
CA LEU A 177 19.41 -2.80 -13.12
C LEU A 177 20.72 -2.38 -12.44
N LEU A 178 20.64 -2.03 -11.15
CA LEU A 178 21.82 -1.59 -10.40
C LEU A 178 22.80 -2.74 -10.09
N ALA A 179 22.34 -3.99 -10.07
CA ALA A 179 23.19 -5.16 -9.90
C ALA A 179 23.87 -5.59 -11.20
N GLU A 180 23.14 -5.62 -12.31
CA GLU A 180 23.59 -6.23 -13.56
C GLU A 180 23.98 -5.22 -14.64
N LYS A 181 23.48 -3.97 -14.57
CA LYS A 181 23.81 -2.86 -15.46
C LYS A 181 23.76 -3.24 -16.95
N ASN A 182 22.64 -3.84 -17.37
CA ASN A 182 22.42 -4.27 -18.74
C ASN A 182 21.19 -3.62 -19.37
N LEU A 183 21.11 -3.64 -20.70
CA LEU A 183 20.06 -2.99 -21.48
C LEU A 183 18.67 -3.59 -21.22
N LEU A 184 18.56 -4.88 -20.92
CA LEU A 184 17.29 -5.53 -20.63
C LEU A 184 16.62 -4.91 -19.40
N TYR A 185 17.35 -4.86 -18.26
CA TYR A 185 16.78 -4.26 -17.05
C TYR A 185 16.64 -2.75 -17.13
N PHE A 186 17.46 -2.07 -17.94
CA PHE A 186 17.28 -0.66 -18.28
C PHE A 186 15.93 -0.43 -18.96
N THR A 187 15.65 -1.18 -20.03
CA THR A 187 14.42 -1.04 -20.81
C THR A 187 13.19 -1.42 -19.97
N LEU A 188 13.25 -2.52 -19.23
CA LEU A 188 12.13 -2.96 -18.39
C LEU A 188 11.87 -1.96 -17.24
N ALA A 189 12.90 -1.42 -16.61
CA ALA A 189 12.74 -0.40 -15.56
C ALA A 189 12.15 0.89 -16.14
N ALA A 190 12.64 1.36 -17.28
CA ALA A 190 12.11 2.52 -17.98
C ALA A 190 10.63 2.33 -18.35
N LEU A 191 10.25 1.17 -18.88
CA LEU A 191 8.87 0.85 -19.20
C LEU A 191 7.98 0.82 -17.95
N ALA A 192 8.41 0.17 -16.87
CA ALA A 192 7.63 0.10 -15.63
C ALA A 192 7.44 1.49 -14.99
N ILE A 193 8.48 2.33 -14.99
CA ILE A 193 8.40 3.74 -14.54
C ILE A 193 7.46 4.52 -15.44
N GLY A 194 7.58 4.37 -16.77
CA GLY A 194 6.70 5.02 -17.74
C GLY A 194 5.24 4.66 -17.55
N LEU A 195 4.94 3.36 -17.37
CA LEU A 195 3.58 2.88 -17.09
C LEU A 195 3.03 3.47 -15.77
N GLN A 196 3.85 3.56 -14.72
CA GLN A 196 3.42 4.18 -13.47
C GLN A 196 3.08 5.67 -13.66
N THR A 197 3.90 6.39 -14.41
CA THR A 197 3.70 7.83 -14.64
C THR A 197 2.50 8.11 -15.54
N VAL A 198 2.25 7.31 -16.56
CA VAL A 198 1.06 7.41 -17.44
C VAL A 198 -0.24 7.24 -16.65
N ARG A 199 -0.25 6.47 -15.57
CA ARG A 199 -1.42 6.29 -14.69
C ARG A 199 -1.77 7.51 -13.83
N ALA A 200 -1.05 8.61 -14.03
CA ALA A 200 -1.38 9.96 -13.61
C ALA A 200 -1.57 10.22 -12.11
N HIS A 201 -0.87 9.47 -11.25
CA HIS A 201 -0.80 9.83 -9.83
C HIS A 201 0.63 10.20 -9.41
N ILE A 202 1.03 11.44 -9.71
CA ILE A 202 2.42 11.92 -9.56
C ILE A 202 2.97 11.81 -8.13
N GLN A 203 2.15 11.96 -7.09
CA GLN A 203 2.59 11.85 -5.71
C GLN A 203 3.01 10.40 -5.37
N VAL A 204 2.29 9.38 -5.86
CA VAL A 204 2.68 7.97 -5.71
C VAL A 204 3.99 7.69 -6.46
N THR A 205 4.13 8.23 -7.69
CA THR A 205 5.37 8.14 -8.47
C THR A 205 6.54 8.80 -7.73
N TYR A 206 6.32 9.97 -7.12
CA TYR A 206 7.35 10.66 -6.33
C TYR A 206 7.81 9.81 -5.13
N TYR A 207 6.88 9.16 -4.43
CA TYR A 207 7.24 8.24 -3.34
C TYR A 207 7.99 7.01 -3.85
N THR A 208 7.65 6.51 -5.04
CA THR A 208 8.43 5.44 -5.69
C THR A 208 9.87 5.90 -5.97
N PHE A 209 10.06 7.12 -6.47
CA PHE A 209 11.40 7.68 -6.70
C PHE A 209 12.17 7.90 -5.40
N LEU A 210 11.50 8.30 -4.33
CA LEU A 210 12.11 8.38 -3.01
C LEU A 210 12.60 6.99 -2.54
N ALA A 211 11.80 5.95 -2.69
CA ALA A 211 12.20 4.58 -2.35
C ALA A 211 13.39 4.10 -3.20
N ILE A 212 13.40 4.38 -4.51
CA ILE A 212 14.50 4.09 -5.42
C ILE A 212 15.78 4.84 -4.99
N PHE A 213 15.65 6.12 -4.66
CA PHE A 213 16.77 6.95 -4.24
C PHE A 213 17.37 6.47 -2.92
N ILE A 214 16.55 6.11 -1.94
CA ILE A 214 17.00 5.51 -0.68
C ILE A 214 17.72 4.19 -0.95
N TYR A 215 17.19 3.35 -1.85
CA TYR A 215 17.86 2.10 -2.24
C TYR A 215 19.21 2.34 -2.89
N TYR A 216 19.27 3.29 -3.85
CA TYR A 216 20.52 3.68 -4.51
C TYR A 216 21.57 4.13 -3.48
N LEU A 217 21.21 5.08 -2.60
CA LEU A 217 22.14 5.57 -1.56
C LEU A 217 22.62 4.44 -0.65
N PHE A 218 21.69 3.60 -0.19
CA PHE A 218 22.01 2.48 0.69
C PHE A 218 22.99 1.49 0.05
N LYS A 219 22.76 1.16 -1.22
CA LYS A 219 23.63 0.27 -1.99
C LYS A 219 25.02 0.90 -2.20
N GLU A 220 25.07 2.14 -2.66
CA GLU A 220 26.32 2.79 -3.03
C GLU A 220 27.18 3.15 -1.81
N ILE A 221 26.57 3.50 -0.68
CA ILE A 221 27.30 3.67 0.60
C ILE A 221 27.94 2.33 1.02
N ALA A 222 27.23 1.22 0.89
CA ALA A 222 27.79 -0.08 1.20
C ALA A 222 28.95 -0.46 0.26
N GLU A 223 28.79 -0.21 -1.05
CA GLU A 223 29.81 -0.48 -2.06
C GLU A 223 31.05 0.42 -1.88
N TYR A 224 30.85 1.72 -1.56
CA TYR A 224 31.96 2.63 -1.25
C TYR A 224 32.76 2.20 -0.01
N ARG A 225 32.09 1.68 1.03
CA ARG A 225 32.79 1.18 2.22
C ARG A 225 33.75 0.02 1.90
N GLU A 226 33.39 -0.80 0.90
CA GLU A 226 34.20 -1.95 0.45
C GLU A 226 35.29 -1.52 -0.55
N THR A 227 34.96 -0.69 -1.53
CA THR A 227 35.83 -0.37 -2.67
C THR A 227 36.66 0.91 -2.49
N LYS A 228 36.22 1.81 -1.60
CA LYS A 228 36.79 3.19 -1.42
C LYS A 228 36.79 4.03 -2.71
N SER A 229 35.91 3.70 -3.65
CA SER A 229 35.80 4.36 -4.96
C SER A 229 34.40 4.86 -5.22
N PHE A 230 34.26 6.07 -5.76
CA PHE A 230 32.99 6.64 -6.22
C PHE A 230 32.61 6.26 -7.67
N LYS A 231 33.53 5.65 -8.43
CA LYS A 231 33.27 5.28 -9.83
C LYS A 231 32.07 4.33 -9.99
N PRO A 232 31.90 3.28 -9.17
CA PRO A 232 30.72 2.43 -9.24
C PRO A 232 29.41 3.19 -9.00
N ALA A 233 29.41 4.12 -8.04
CA ALA A 233 28.23 4.95 -7.73
C ALA A 233 27.84 5.84 -8.91
N LEU A 234 28.82 6.54 -9.54
CA LEU A 234 28.54 7.34 -10.72
C LEU A 234 27.99 6.50 -11.88
N HIS A 235 28.55 5.32 -12.11
CA HIS A 235 28.09 4.42 -13.16
C HIS A 235 26.64 3.94 -12.87
N SER A 236 26.35 3.56 -11.64
CA SER A 236 24.99 3.20 -11.20
C SER A 236 24.01 4.37 -11.34
N ALA A 237 24.45 5.60 -11.01
CA ALA A 237 23.65 6.81 -11.16
C ALA A 237 23.27 7.07 -12.63
N LEU A 238 24.19 6.89 -13.57
CA LEU A 238 23.93 7.07 -15.00
C LEU A 238 22.91 6.06 -15.53
N TRP A 239 23.03 4.78 -15.15
CA TRP A 239 22.04 3.77 -15.53
C TRP A 239 20.66 4.08 -14.95
N LEU A 240 20.59 4.46 -13.68
CA LEU A 240 19.33 4.79 -13.01
C LEU A 240 18.70 6.05 -13.57
N ALA A 241 19.46 7.14 -13.69
CA ALA A 241 18.98 8.41 -14.24
C ALA A 241 18.51 8.25 -15.69
N GLY A 242 19.25 7.50 -16.51
CA GLY A 242 18.87 7.18 -17.87
C GLY A 242 17.54 6.41 -17.93
N ALA A 243 17.34 5.39 -17.09
CA ALA A 243 16.09 4.61 -17.06
C ALA A 243 14.91 5.47 -16.56
N VAL A 244 15.11 6.30 -15.53
CA VAL A 244 14.08 7.24 -15.06
C VAL A 244 13.74 8.25 -16.16
N PHE A 245 14.72 8.84 -16.82
CA PHE A 245 14.51 9.78 -17.90
C PHE A 245 13.76 9.15 -19.08
N ALA A 246 14.18 7.96 -19.52
CA ALA A 246 13.50 7.23 -20.60
C ALA A 246 12.05 6.88 -20.22
N GLY A 247 11.79 6.48 -18.95
CA GLY A 247 10.45 6.23 -18.44
C GLY A 247 9.59 7.50 -18.43
N LEU A 248 10.15 8.62 -17.98
CA LEU A 248 9.42 9.91 -17.98
C LEU A 248 9.07 10.40 -19.39
N LEU A 249 9.88 10.10 -20.40
CA LEU A 249 9.57 10.43 -21.80
C LEU A 249 8.27 9.77 -22.29
N LEU A 250 7.90 8.59 -21.80
CA LEU A 250 6.64 7.91 -22.16
C LEU A 250 5.41 8.71 -21.69
N SER A 251 5.53 9.48 -20.65
CA SER A 251 4.45 10.32 -20.09
C SER A 251 4.66 11.82 -20.33
N ALA A 252 5.66 12.20 -21.13
CA ALA A 252 6.05 13.60 -21.35
C ALA A 252 4.89 14.45 -21.86
N LYS A 253 4.08 13.93 -22.80
CA LYS A 253 2.90 14.63 -23.33
C LYS A 253 1.94 15.06 -22.22
N LEU A 254 1.68 14.20 -21.24
CA LEU A 254 0.83 14.51 -20.10
C LEU A 254 1.50 15.56 -19.18
N TYR A 255 2.73 15.29 -18.76
CA TYR A 255 3.36 16.10 -17.71
C TYR A 255 3.84 17.47 -18.21
N ILE A 256 4.25 17.62 -19.47
CA ILE A 256 4.55 18.93 -20.04
C ILE A 256 3.30 19.81 -20.00
N SER A 257 2.14 19.28 -20.41
CA SER A 257 0.87 20.00 -20.37
C SER A 257 0.43 20.34 -18.93
N VAL A 258 0.62 19.40 -17.99
CA VAL A 258 0.32 19.63 -16.56
C VAL A 258 1.25 20.67 -15.96
N LEU A 259 2.54 20.66 -16.29
CA LEU A 259 3.52 21.63 -15.80
C LEU A 259 3.20 23.05 -16.31
N ASP A 260 2.79 23.18 -17.57
CA ASP A 260 2.38 24.48 -18.11
C ASP A 260 1.09 25.02 -17.46
N TYR A 261 0.09 24.15 -17.28
CA TYR A 261 -1.17 24.55 -16.63
C TYR A 261 -1.00 24.78 -15.12
N GLN A 262 -0.05 24.15 -14.46
CA GLN A 262 0.13 24.18 -13.01
C GLN A 262 0.23 25.60 -12.45
N ARG A 263 0.85 26.55 -13.17
CA ARG A 263 0.96 27.97 -12.77
C ARG A 263 -0.38 28.64 -12.55
N PHE A 264 -1.47 28.11 -13.16
CA PHE A 264 -2.84 28.62 -13.00
C PHE A 264 -3.63 27.87 -11.90
N SER A 265 -3.03 26.94 -11.21
CA SER A 265 -3.66 26.16 -10.16
C SER A 265 -3.16 26.55 -8.76
N ILE A 266 -3.94 26.20 -7.71
CA ILE A 266 -3.55 26.38 -6.31
C ILE A 266 -2.21 25.71 -5.97
N ARG A 267 -1.81 24.67 -6.73
CA ARG A 267 -0.53 23.94 -6.52
C ARG A 267 0.68 24.67 -7.09
N GLY A 268 0.42 25.60 -8.02
CA GLY A 268 1.45 26.45 -8.61
C GLY A 268 1.62 27.81 -7.94
N GLY A 269 0.82 28.14 -6.93
CA GLY A 269 0.82 29.44 -6.28
C GLY A 269 0.07 30.52 -7.07
N GLY A 270 -0.65 30.16 -8.15
CA GLY A 270 -1.37 31.06 -9.04
C GLY A 270 -2.87 31.23 -8.71
N GLY A 271 -3.25 31.36 -7.44
CA GLY A 271 -4.56 31.92 -7.09
C GLY A 271 -4.52 33.44 -7.19
N ALA A 272 -5.58 34.07 -7.73
CA ALA A 272 -5.68 35.53 -7.84
C ALA A 272 -5.36 36.18 -6.47
N GLY A 273 -4.20 36.84 -6.37
CA GLY A 273 -3.78 37.59 -5.17
C GLY A 273 -2.72 36.95 -4.29
N ILE A 274 -2.13 35.80 -4.63
CA ILE A 274 -1.01 35.22 -3.86
C ILE A 274 0.31 35.51 -4.59
N GLU A 275 0.93 36.61 -4.22
CA GLU A 275 2.35 36.86 -4.48
C GLU A 275 3.16 36.00 -3.51
N GLY A 276 3.71 34.87 -3.99
CA GLY A 276 4.58 34.03 -3.16
C GLY A 276 4.90 32.70 -3.82
N GLY A 277 6.15 32.34 -3.86
CA GLY A 277 6.75 31.22 -4.57
C GLY A 277 5.98 29.90 -4.48
N GLY A 278 5.66 29.38 -5.65
CA GLY A 278 4.84 28.24 -5.97
C GLY A 278 4.82 27.08 -4.98
N GLY A 279 3.63 26.64 -4.61
CA GLY A 279 3.37 25.52 -3.73
C GLY A 279 2.08 25.70 -2.92
N LEU A 280 1.71 24.66 -2.16
CA LEU A 280 0.59 24.70 -1.22
C LEU A 280 1.02 25.38 0.08
N ASP A 281 0.03 25.94 0.78
CA ASP A 281 0.21 26.33 2.17
C ASP A 281 0.60 25.10 3.03
N TYR A 282 1.48 25.31 4.01
CA TYR A 282 2.02 24.21 4.82
C TYR A 282 0.95 23.51 5.65
N ASP A 283 0.03 24.29 6.26
CA ASP A 283 -1.02 23.73 7.13
C ASP A 283 -2.04 22.97 6.30
N TYR A 284 -2.38 23.49 5.10
CA TYR A 284 -3.24 22.77 4.15
C TYR A 284 -2.58 21.48 3.65
N ALA A 285 -1.30 21.54 3.28
CA ALA A 285 -0.56 20.38 2.79
C ALA A 285 -0.41 19.28 3.85
N SER A 286 -0.24 19.68 5.12
CA SER A 286 -0.02 18.77 6.25
C SER A 286 -1.27 18.41 7.05
N SER A 287 -2.46 18.83 6.62
CA SER A 287 -3.72 18.64 7.37
C SER A 287 -4.08 17.17 7.65
N TRP A 288 -3.67 16.22 6.81
CA TRP A 288 -3.80 14.77 7.03
C TRP A 288 -2.48 14.14 7.49
N SER A 289 -1.81 14.76 8.44
CA SER A 289 -0.66 14.18 9.14
C SER A 289 -1.11 13.08 10.09
N PHE A 290 -0.39 11.96 10.08
CA PHE A 290 -0.63 10.86 11.01
C PHE A 290 -0.05 11.19 12.38
N HIS A 291 -0.84 11.04 13.44
CA HIS A 291 -0.33 11.34 14.76
C HIS A 291 0.47 10.17 15.33
N PRO A 292 1.64 10.37 15.98
CA PRO A 292 2.44 9.29 16.52
C PRO A 292 1.70 8.31 17.44
N VAL A 293 0.75 8.78 18.23
CA VAL A 293 -0.09 7.93 19.09
C VAL A 293 -0.98 6.99 18.28
N GLU A 294 -1.35 7.35 17.06
CA GLU A 294 -2.17 6.50 16.18
C GLU A 294 -1.43 5.24 15.71
N THR A 295 -0.11 5.12 15.95
CA THR A 295 0.64 3.86 15.72
C THR A 295 0.11 2.68 16.53
N ILE A 296 -0.69 2.92 17.58
CA ILE A 296 -1.43 1.86 18.30
C ILE A 296 -2.33 1.04 17.37
N THR A 297 -2.80 1.64 16.26
CA THR A 297 -3.61 0.94 15.24
C THR A 297 -2.85 -0.19 14.54
N PHE A 298 -1.51 -0.23 14.62
CA PHE A 298 -0.71 -1.37 14.13
C PHE A 298 -1.03 -2.67 14.85
N PHE A 299 -1.52 -2.59 16.08
CA PHE A 299 -1.90 -3.71 16.93
C PHE A 299 -3.42 -3.89 17.00
N ILE A 300 -4.14 -2.77 17.20
CA ILE A 300 -5.59 -2.73 17.42
C ILE A 300 -6.19 -1.73 16.42
N PRO A 301 -6.63 -2.19 15.24
CA PRO A 301 -7.02 -1.31 14.14
C PRO A 301 -8.13 -0.33 14.50
N SER A 302 -9.09 -0.72 15.34
CA SER A 302 -10.21 0.15 15.73
C SER A 302 -9.90 1.09 16.90
N PHE A 303 -8.66 1.12 17.44
CA PHE A 303 -8.35 1.88 18.65
C PHE A 303 -8.73 3.37 18.54
N MET A 304 -8.42 4.00 17.41
CA MET A 304 -8.79 5.39 17.13
C MET A 304 -10.15 5.53 16.45
N GLY A 305 -10.91 4.43 16.30
CA GLY A 305 -12.07 4.40 15.42
C GLY A 305 -11.69 4.59 13.95
N TYR A 306 -12.64 4.40 13.04
CA TYR A 306 -12.53 4.72 11.61
C TYR A 306 -13.92 4.62 10.97
N GLY A 307 -14.03 5.04 9.69
CA GLY A 307 -15.28 4.97 8.95
C GLY A 307 -16.24 6.12 9.23
N GLY A 308 -15.70 7.32 9.43
CA GLY A 308 -16.46 8.59 9.48
C GLY A 308 -17.23 8.85 10.78
N GLU A 309 -17.79 7.80 11.41
CA GLU A 309 -18.65 7.97 12.58
C GLU A 309 -17.94 7.79 13.92
N THR A 310 -16.86 7.03 13.97
CA THR A 310 -16.22 6.65 15.24
C THR A 310 -14.76 7.09 15.34
N TYR A 311 -14.22 7.74 14.31
CA TYR A 311 -12.83 8.21 14.34
C TYR A 311 -12.67 9.42 15.27
N TRP A 312 -11.71 9.32 16.21
CA TRP A 312 -11.40 10.36 17.18
C TRP A 312 -9.92 10.77 17.19
N GLY A 313 -9.13 10.32 16.19
CA GLY A 313 -7.74 10.72 16.03
C GLY A 313 -7.57 12.18 15.59
N GLN A 314 -6.35 12.52 15.18
CA GLN A 314 -5.96 13.90 14.89
C GLN A 314 -6.10 14.33 13.42
N MET A 315 -6.32 13.39 12.49
CA MET A 315 -6.65 13.74 11.11
C MET A 315 -8.06 14.35 11.03
N PRO A 316 -8.37 15.12 9.99
CA PRO A 316 -9.74 15.65 9.80
C PRO A 316 -10.80 14.55 9.79
N TRP A 317 -10.51 13.44 9.16
CA TRP A 317 -11.30 12.19 9.12
C TRP A 317 -10.45 11.07 8.52
N THR A 318 -10.82 9.82 8.76
CA THR A 318 -10.28 8.66 8.06
C THR A 318 -11.32 7.55 7.98
N ASP A 319 -11.34 6.85 6.86
CA ASP A 319 -12.25 5.73 6.59
C ASP A 319 -11.58 4.37 6.84
N TYR A 320 -10.29 4.35 7.11
CA TYR A 320 -9.52 3.14 7.33
C TYR A 320 -8.40 3.40 8.36
N PRO A 321 -8.06 2.39 9.18
CA PRO A 321 -6.90 2.47 10.05
C PRO A 321 -5.60 2.23 9.26
N LEU A 322 -4.49 2.77 9.73
CA LEU A 322 -3.19 2.28 9.29
C LEU A 322 -2.93 0.92 9.95
N TYR A 323 -3.18 -0.14 9.21
CA TYR A 323 -3.11 -1.51 9.68
C TYR A 323 -2.69 -2.46 8.57
N PHE A 324 -1.67 -3.24 8.80
CA PHE A 324 -1.12 -4.21 7.85
C PHE A 324 -1.24 -5.66 8.34
N GLY A 325 -2.00 -5.90 9.41
CA GLY A 325 -2.18 -7.20 10.05
C GLY A 325 -1.18 -7.45 11.17
N VAL A 326 -1.68 -7.87 12.34
CA VAL A 326 -0.83 -8.10 13.51
C VAL A 326 0.18 -9.23 13.27
N VAL A 327 -0.19 -10.24 12.47
CA VAL A 327 0.70 -11.35 12.08
C VAL A 327 1.83 -10.84 11.20
N ILE A 328 1.52 -10.01 10.20
CA ILE A 328 2.53 -9.37 9.32
C ILE A 328 3.47 -8.51 10.15
N PHE A 329 2.93 -7.70 11.07
CA PHE A 329 3.75 -6.85 11.93
C PHE A 329 4.72 -7.66 12.80
N MET A 330 4.24 -8.73 13.43
CA MET A 330 5.08 -9.61 14.23
C MET A 330 6.17 -10.27 13.39
N LEU A 331 5.84 -10.81 12.21
CA LEU A 331 6.81 -11.44 11.32
C LEU A 331 7.83 -10.44 10.75
N ALA A 332 7.42 -9.18 10.48
CA ALA A 332 8.34 -8.13 10.04
C ALA A 332 9.43 -7.84 11.08
N GLY A 333 9.11 -7.82 12.36
CA GLY A 333 10.09 -7.67 13.42
C GLY A 333 11.06 -8.84 13.52
N VAL A 334 10.62 -10.07 13.19
CA VAL A 334 11.52 -11.25 13.16
C VAL A 334 12.66 -11.07 12.17
N ALA A 335 12.46 -10.34 11.05
CA ALA A 335 13.52 -10.05 10.08
C ALA A 335 14.72 -9.36 10.75
N PHE A 336 14.49 -8.41 11.66
CA PHE A 336 15.55 -7.71 12.38
C PHE A 336 16.23 -8.56 13.46
N VAL A 337 15.51 -9.55 13.98
CA VAL A 337 16.05 -10.46 15.01
C VAL A 337 16.96 -11.50 14.37
N LEU A 338 16.52 -12.13 13.28
CA LEU A 338 17.16 -13.31 12.69
C LEU A 338 17.94 -13.03 11.40
N GLN A 339 17.50 -12.05 10.58
CA GLN A 339 18.02 -11.85 9.22
C GLN A 339 18.50 -10.40 9.01
N ARG A 340 19.64 -10.05 9.63
CA ARG A 340 20.20 -8.70 9.59
C ARG A 340 21.02 -8.45 8.31
N ASN A 341 20.44 -8.75 7.15
CA ASN A 341 21.08 -8.51 5.86
C ASN A 341 20.82 -7.08 5.31
N ARG A 342 21.47 -6.74 4.21
CA ARG A 342 21.34 -5.42 3.58
C ARG A 342 19.90 -5.09 3.18
N MET A 343 19.13 -6.08 2.72
CA MET A 343 17.75 -5.87 2.30
C MET A 343 16.83 -5.56 3.49
N THR A 344 16.98 -6.29 4.60
CA THR A 344 16.26 -6.02 5.84
C THR A 344 16.47 -4.58 6.32
N TRP A 345 17.73 -4.11 6.32
CA TRP A 345 18.04 -2.76 6.75
C TRP A 345 17.54 -1.68 5.79
N TYR A 346 17.65 -1.92 4.47
CA TYR A 346 17.08 -1.01 3.47
C TYR A 346 15.58 -0.85 3.64
N VAL A 347 14.84 -1.98 3.68
CA VAL A 347 13.37 -1.93 3.81
C VAL A 347 12.96 -1.36 5.16
N GLY A 348 13.70 -1.70 6.24
CA GLY A 348 13.47 -1.10 7.55
C GLY A 348 13.68 0.41 7.57
N LEU A 349 14.72 0.90 6.91
CA LEU A 349 14.96 2.33 6.74
C LEU A 349 13.86 3.00 5.92
N LEU A 350 13.41 2.36 4.84
CA LEU A 350 12.30 2.86 4.02
C LEU A 350 11.01 2.98 4.83
N VAL A 351 10.67 1.95 5.61
CA VAL A 351 9.50 1.95 6.52
C VAL A 351 9.62 3.07 7.55
N LEU A 352 10.78 3.22 8.19
CA LEU A 352 11.01 4.26 9.19
C LEU A 352 10.90 5.67 8.58
N ILE A 353 11.54 5.91 7.44
CA ILE A 353 11.46 7.21 6.74
C ILE A 353 10.02 7.51 6.34
N SER A 354 9.30 6.52 5.80
CA SER A 354 7.89 6.67 5.41
C SER A 354 7.02 7.02 6.62
N LEU A 355 7.23 6.35 7.75
CA LEU A 355 6.52 6.65 8.99
C LEU A 355 6.82 8.07 9.50
N LEU A 356 8.10 8.47 9.53
CA LEU A 356 8.49 9.81 9.98
C LEU A 356 7.95 10.93 9.06
N ILE A 357 7.91 10.71 7.74
CA ILE A 357 7.30 11.65 6.80
C ILE A 357 5.79 11.74 7.03
N SER A 358 5.13 10.60 7.31
CA SER A 358 3.68 10.57 7.54
C SER A 358 3.23 11.35 8.75
N PHE A 359 4.10 11.51 9.75
CA PHE A 359 3.80 12.33 10.94
C PHE A 359 3.62 13.82 10.64
N GLY A 360 4.08 14.28 9.47
CA GLY A 360 3.81 15.62 8.95
C GLY A 360 4.07 16.72 9.96
N ASN A 361 3.04 17.52 10.30
CA ASN A 361 3.12 18.62 11.27
C ASN A 361 3.17 18.16 12.74
N HIS A 362 2.78 16.92 13.06
CA HIS A 362 2.85 16.41 14.45
C HIS A 362 4.29 16.08 14.88
N LEU A 363 5.16 15.70 13.92
CA LEU A 363 6.58 15.48 14.14
C LEU A 363 7.36 15.87 12.87
N PRO A 364 7.60 17.17 12.64
CA PRO A 364 8.08 17.69 11.35
C PRO A 364 9.55 17.43 11.05
N LEU A 365 10.19 16.44 11.68
CA LEU A 365 11.63 16.13 11.54
C LEU A 365 12.07 15.92 10.09
N LEU A 366 11.27 15.19 9.29
CA LEU A 366 11.56 14.96 7.88
C LEU A 366 10.63 15.75 6.95
N TYR A 367 9.32 15.78 7.26
CA TYR A 367 8.35 16.44 6.39
C TYR A 367 8.65 17.94 6.22
N GLY A 368 8.94 18.65 7.30
CA GLY A 368 9.22 20.10 7.26
C GLY A 368 10.42 20.47 6.38
N PRO A 369 11.62 19.88 6.59
CA PRO A 369 12.75 20.07 5.69
C PRO A 369 12.49 19.66 4.23
N MET A 370 11.80 18.53 4.01
CA MET A 370 11.45 18.08 2.66
C MET A 370 10.50 19.05 1.97
N PHE A 371 9.50 19.57 2.68
CA PHE A 371 8.55 20.55 2.15
C PHE A 371 9.25 21.84 1.69
N LYS A 372 10.29 22.28 2.42
CA LYS A 372 11.05 23.49 2.10
C LYS A 372 12.13 23.30 1.03
N ALA A 373 12.76 22.13 1.00
CA ALA A 373 13.99 21.92 0.23
C ALA A 373 13.87 21.00 -0.97
N LEU A 374 12.93 20.02 -0.95
CA LEU A 374 12.84 19.09 -2.06
C LEU A 374 11.99 19.65 -3.21
N PRO A 375 12.49 19.55 -4.46
CA PRO A 375 11.76 20.01 -5.64
C PRO A 375 10.35 19.40 -5.70
N TYR A 376 9.35 20.24 -5.91
CA TYR A 376 7.94 19.86 -6.07
C TYR A 376 7.27 19.20 -4.86
N PHE A 377 7.98 18.91 -3.77
CA PHE A 377 7.39 18.25 -2.60
C PHE A 377 6.31 19.11 -1.94
N ASN A 378 6.47 20.43 -1.94
CA ASN A 378 5.50 21.42 -1.44
C ASN A 378 4.21 21.53 -2.27
N ARG A 379 4.06 20.73 -3.33
CA ARG A 379 2.84 20.64 -4.17
C ARG A 379 1.97 19.44 -3.82
N PHE A 380 2.45 18.59 -2.91
CA PHE A 380 1.75 17.42 -2.43
C PHE A 380 1.06 17.72 -1.10
N ARG A 381 -0.05 17.04 -0.90
CA ARG A 381 -0.81 17.08 0.36
C ARG A 381 -1.00 15.67 0.90
N VAL A 382 -1.55 15.57 2.13
CA VAL A 382 -1.84 14.29 2.77
C VAL A 382 -0.54 13.50 3.01
N PRO A 383 0.27 13.88 4.04
CA PRO A 383 1.52 13.18 4.37
C PRO A 383 1.32 11.69 4.61
N SER A 384 0.17 11.28 5.20
CA SER A 384 -0.19 9.88 5.45
C SER A 384 -0.32 9.04 4.16
N MET A 385 -0.41 9.64 2.97
CA MET A 385 -0.44 8.87 1.72
C MET A 385 0.84 8.03 1.51
N ILE A 386 1.97 8.42 2.10
CA ILE A 386 3.24 7.66 2.02
C ILE A 386 3.16 6.28 2.70
N HIS A 387 2.12 6.02 3.49
CA HIS A 387 1.88 4.71 4.08
C HIS A 387 1.85 3.58 3.04
N ILE A 388 1.58 3.88 1.77
CA ILE A 388 1.73 2.93 0.64
C ILE A 388 3.10 2.22 0.67
N LEU A 389 4.18 2.95 0.92
CA LEU A 389 5.53 2.37 1.01
C LEU A 389 5.74 1.61 2.31
N LEU A 390 5.12 2.07 3.39
CA LEU A 390 5.16 1.40 4.68
C LEU A 390 4.44 0.05 4.60
N ASP A 391 3.24 0.00 4.03
CA ASP A 391 2.45 -1.22 3.86
C ASP A 391 3.22 -2.27 3.04
N ILE A 392 3.74 -1.89 1.86
CA ILE A 392 4.54 -2.78 1.01
C ILE A 392 5.81 -3.23 1.76
N GLY A 393 6.49 -2.31 2.42
CA GLY A 393 7.72 -2.58 3.18
C GLY A 393 7.49 -3.56 4.33
N MET A 394 6.38 -3.42 5.06
CA MET A 394 6.03 -4.34 6.15
C MET A 394 5.78 -5.76 5.65
N VAL A 395 5.12 -5.93 4.51
CA VAL A 395 4.93 -7.25 3.88
C VAL A 395 6.26 -7.86 3.42
N VAL A 396 7.15 -7.05 2.83
CA VAL A 396 8.49 -7.52 2.44
C VAL A 396 9.28 -7.99 3.66
N LEU A 397 9.28 -7.21 4.75
CA LEU A 397 9.94 -7.60 6.00
C LEU A 397 9.34 -8.86 6.61
N ALA A 398 8.01 -9.00 6.59
CA ALA A 398 7.33 -10.19 7.09
C ALA A 398 7.73 -11.46 6.31
N GLY A 399 7.82 -11.36 4.99
CA GLY A 399 8.30 -12.45 4.15
C GLY A 399 9.75 -12.83 4.43
N ILE A 400 10.64 -11.84 4.61
CA ILE A 400 12.05 -12.07 5.01
C ILE A 400 12.10 -12.70 6.41
N GLY A 401 11.28 -12.23 7.35
CA GLY A 401 11.23 -12.77 8.72
C GLY A 401 10.75 -14.22 8.75
N LEU A 402 9.71 -14.56 7.97
CA LEU A 402 9.23 -15.93 7.90
C LEU A 402 10.25 -16.86 7.21
N GLN A 403 10.95 -16.38 6.17
CA GLN A 403 12.06 -17.13 5.57
C GLN A 403 13.17 -17.38 6.60
N ALA A 404 13.52 -16.38 7.41
CA ALA A 404 14.53 -16.55 8.45
C ALA A 404 14.15 -17.61 9.52
N ILE A 405 12.85 -17.76 9.83
CA ILE A 405 12.35 -18.84 10.68
C ILE A 405 12.56 -20.21 9.98
N PHE A 406 12.32 -20.28 8.67
CA PHE A 406 12.55 -21.52 7.91
C PHE A 406 14.04 -21.90 7.89
N ASP A 407 14.91 -20.91 7.67
CA ASP A 407 16.37 -21.11 7.66
C ASP A 407 16.90 -21.50 9.04
N LEU A 408 16.34 -20.94 10.12
CA LEU A 408 16.71 -21.26 11.51
C LEU A 408 16.47 -22.74 11.82
N ARG A 409 15.38 -23.34 11.33
CA ARG A 409 15.10 -24.77 11.51
C ARG A 409 16.14 -25.66 10.83
N GLN A 410 16.81 -25.19 9.77
CA GLN A 410 17.80 -25.96 9.01
C GLN A 410 19.25 -25.78 9.52
N SER A 411 19.52 -24.74 10.29
CA SER A 411 20.87 -24.36 10.71
C SER A 411 21.21 -24.95 12.07
N ILE A 412 22.03 -26.00 12.09
CA ILE A 412 22.53 -26.63 13.32
C ILE A 412 23.40 -25.64 14.13
N ALA A 413 24.19 -24.81 13.48
CA ALA A 413 25.17 -23.91 14.12
C ALA A 413 24.56 -22.69 14.84
N ARG A 414 23.35 -22.25 14.46
CA ARG A 414 22.66 -21.07 15.03
C ARG A 414 21.41 -21.44 15.85
N GLU A 415 21.14 -22.70 16.04
CA GLU A 415 19.84 -23.18 16.50
C GLU A 415 19.47 -22.67 17.89
N GLN A 416 20.35 -22.78 18.88
CA GLN A 416 20.01 -22.42 20.26
C GLN A 416 19.89 -20.92 20.50
N ASP A 417 20.87 -20.13 20.06
CA ASP A 417 20.86 -18.67 20.23
C ASP A 417 19.79 -18.00 19.38
N GLY A 418 19.62 -18.42 18.12
CA GLY A 418 18.59 -17.91 17.25
C GLY A 418 17.18 -18.20 17.78
N ARG A 419 16.93 -19.40 18.28
CA ARG A 419 15.66 -19.76 18.92
C ARG A 419 15.41 -18.91 20.17
N ARG A 420 16.42 -18.72 21.02
CA ARG A 420 16.30 -17.89 22.23
C ARG A 420 15.96 -16.45 21.89
N GLN A 421 16.66 -15.85 20.91
CA GLN A 421 16.38 -14.48 20.45
C GLN A 421 14.98 -14.36 19.84
N LEU A 422 14.58 -15.31 18.99
CA LEU A 422 13.25 -15.36 18.40
C LEU A 422 12.16 -15.40 19.46
N PHE A 423 12.20 -16.35 20.37
CA PHE A 423 11.15 -16.48 21.40
C PHE A 423 11.14 -15.30 22.37
N ARG A 424 12.30 -14.73 22.71
CA ARG A 424 12.36 -13.49 23.49
C ARG A 424 11.60 -12.36 22.79
N TYR A 425 11.84 -12.19 21.49
CA TYR A 425 11.12 -11.18 20.70
C TYR A 425 9.61 -11.47 20.64
N LEU A 426 9.23 -12.72 20.34
CA LEU A 426 7.82 -13.11 20.24
C LEU A 426 7.07 -12.89 21.57
N TYR A 427 7.69 -13.21 22.71
CA TYR A 427 7.08 -12.96 24.02
C TYR A 427 6.98 -11.47 24.36
N ILE A 428 8.01 -10.66 24.02
CA ILE A 428 7.94 -9.20 24.20
C ILE A 428 6.81 -8.63 23.34
N PHE A 429 6.71 -9.03 22.07
CA PHE A 429 5.64 -8.59 21.18
C PHE A 429 4.26 -8.99 21.73
N SER A 430 4.10 -10.24 22.17
CA SER A 430 2.87 -10.74 22.80
C SER A 430 2.51 -9.94 24.06
N ALA A 431 3.50 -9.61 24.87
CA ALA A 431 3.31 -8.80 26.09
C ALA A 431 2.82 -7.37 25.73
N ILE A 432 3.38 -6.74 24.69
CA ILE A 432 2.94 -5.40 24.24
C ILE A 432 1.47 -5.45 23.83
N VAL A 433 1.07 -6.43 23.00
CA VAL A 433 -0.32 -6.61 22.59
C VAL A 433 -1.23 -6.91 23.80
N GLY A 434 -0.75 -7.76 24.72
CA GLY A 434 -1.46 -8.07 25.96
C GLY A 434 -1.69 -6.84 26.85
N VAL A 435 -0.66 -6.00 27.02
CA VAL A 435 -0.77 -4.74 27.79
C VAL A 435 -1.76 -3.79 27.16
N ALA A 436 -1.77 -3.68 25.81
CA ALA A 436 -2.76 -2.85 25.10
C ALA A 436 -4.20 -3.36 25.32
N LEU A 437 -4.40 -4.68 25.32
CA LEU A 437 -5.71 -5.27 25.63
C LEU A 437 -6.09 -5.05 27.10
N LEU A 438 -5.16 -5.24 28.05
CA LEU A 438 -5.42 -4.99 29.47
C LEU A 438 -5.78 -3.52 29.73
N PHE A 439 -5.11 -2.59 29.05
CA PHE A 439 -5.49 -1.18 29.10
C PHE A 439 -6.96 -0.99 28.67
N LEU A 440 -7.38 -1.57 27.56
CA LEU A 440 -8.77 -1.48 27.10
C LEU A 440 -9.76 -2.06 28.14
N ILE A 441 -9.41 -3.19 28.76
CA ILE A 441 -10.30 -3.85 29.75
C ILE A 441 -10.42 -3.03 31.03
N PHE A 442 -9.30 -2.58 31.61
CA PHE A 442 -9.26 -1.97 32.94
C PHE A 442 -9.36 -0.44 32.96
N ALA A 443 -9.06 0.23 31.83
CA ALA A 443 -9.08 1.68 31.71
C ALA A 443 -10.21 2.18 30.78
N LYS A 444 -11.39 1.55 30.82
CA LYS A 444 -12.55 1.90 29.98
C LYS A 444 -12.92 3.38 30.06
N SER A 445 -13.01 3.94 31.26
CA SER A 445 -13.33 5.37 31.47
C SER A 445 -12.30 6.27 30.80
N THR A 446 -11.02 5.97 31.03
CA THR A 446 -9.91 6.70 30.41
C THR A 446 -9.96 6.66 28.88
N TYR A 447 -10.27 5.48 28.29
CA TYR A 447 -10.46 5.37 26.85
C TYR A 447 -11.62 6.25 26.34
N LEU A 448 -12.78 6.22 27.03
CA LEU A 448 -13.95 7.02 26.66
C LEU A 448 -13.70 8.52 26.78
N ASP A 449 -12.94 8.94 27.79
CA ASP A 449 -12.54 10.34 27.99
C ASP A 449 -11.56 10.78 26.87
N LEU A 450 -10.56 9.94 26.53
CA LEU A 450 -9.65 10.19 25.41
C LEU A 450 -10.42 10.28 24.08
N ALA A 451 -11.36 9.39 23.84
CA ALA A 451 -12.20 9.42 22.64
C ALA A 451 -13.14 10.62 22.59
N GLY A 452 -13.49 11.20 23.75
CA GLY A 452 -14.24 12.44 23.86
C GLY A 452 -13.41 13.69 23.64
N SER A 453 -12.09 13.63 23.82
CA SER A 453 -11.16 14.74 23.62
C SER A 453 -10.53 14.79 22.23
N GLY A 454 -10.93 13.91 21.32
CA GLY A 454 -10.46 13.87 19.94
C GLY A 454 -10.84 15.12 19.15
N LYS A 455 -10.24 15.27 17.96
CA LYS A 455 -10.49 16.41 17.06
C LYS A 455 -11.96 16.50 16.63
N THR A 456 -12.62 15.35 16.48
CA THR A 456 -14.06 15.24 16.21
C THR A 456 -14.77 14.90 17.50
N ALA A 457 -15.74 15.74 17.92
CA ALA A 457 -16.55 15.50 19.10
C ALA A 457 -17.48 14.30 18.85
N LEU A 458 -17.18 13.16 19.47
CA LEU A 458 -18.02 11.97 19.40
C LEU A 458 -19.12 12.00 20.48
N SER A 459 -20.33 11.58 20.14
CA SER A 459 -21.38 11.28 21.10
C SER A 459 -20.98 10.10 22.00
N GLU A 460 -21.62 9.96 23.14
CA GLU A 460 -21.36 8.84 24.06
C GLU A 460 -21.58 7.47 23.40
N ALA A 461 -22.60 7.35 22.57
CA ALA A 461 -22.89 6.14 21.80
C ALA A 461 -21.77 5.80 20.81
N GLN A 462 -21.23 6.79 20.09
CA GLN A 462 -20.11 6.60 19.15
C GLN A 462 -18.81 6.23 19.87
N ARG A 463 -18.51 6.86 21.02
CA ARG A 463 -17.36 6.48 21.86
C ARG A 463 -17.48 5.05 22.36
N MET A 464 -18.67 4.65 22.81
CA MET A 464 -18.93 3.27 23.25
C MET A 464 -18.78 2.27 22.09
N GLN A 465 -19.23 2.64 20.89
CA GLN A 465 -19.06 1.81 19.70
C GLN A 465 -17.57 1.63 19.34
N ALA A 466 -16.78 2.73 19.35
CA ALA A 466 -15.35 2.68 19.13
C ALA A 466 -14.64 1.81 20.17
N TYR A 467 -15.00 1.96 21.46
CA TYR A 467 -14.49 1.14 22.54
C TYR A 467 -14.77 -0.35 22.34
N ASN A 468 -16.03 -0.72 22.08
CA ASN A 468 -16.41 -2.13 21.90
C ASN A 468 -15.67 -2.78 20.72
N LYS A 469 -15.52 -2.07 19.60
CA LYS A 469 -14.72 -2.53 18.46
C LYS A 469 -13.25 -2.71 18.84
N SER A 470 -12.67 -1.76 19.59
CA SER A 470 -11.27 -1.82 20.03
C SER A 470 -11.00 -3.02 20.94
N VAL A 471 -11.92 -3.32 21.86
CA VAL A 471 -11.83 -4.50 22.74
C VAL A 471 -11.87 -5.78 21.91
N LEU A 472 -12.80 -5.88 20.96
CA LEU A 472 -12.90 -7.04 20.07
C LEU A 472 -11.63 -7.25 19.25
N ASP A 473 -11.09 -6.17 18.67
CA ASP A 473 -9.83 -6.21 17.92
C ASP A 473 -8.64 -6.56 18.82
N GLY A 474 -8.62 -6.11 20.08
CA GLY A 474 -7.62 -6.50 21.06
C GLY A 474 -7.64 -8.01 21.36
N PHE A 475 -8.82 -8.60 21.56
CA PHE A 475 -8.95 -10.06 21.71
C PHE A 475 -8.54 -10.82 20.44
N LYS A 476 -8.93 -10.34 19.28
CA LYS A 476 -8.50 -10.89 17.98
C LYS A 476 -6.98 -10.86 17.87
N ALA A 477 -6.35 -9.72 18.16
CA ALA A 477 -4.91 -9.53 18.06
C ALA A 477 -4.15 -10.50 18.96
N ILE A 478 -4.52 -10.64 20.25
CA ILE A 478 -3.83 -11.56 21.17
C ILE A 478 -4.02 -13.02 20.78
N LEU A 479 -5.20 -13.38 20.25
CA LEU A 479 -5.47 -14.73 19.74
C LEU A 479 -4.58 -15.05 18.54
N LEU A 480 -4.50 -14.15 17.53
CA LEU A 480 -3.68 -14.34 16.34
C LEU A 480 -2.19 -14.39 16.68
N VAL A 481 -1.73 -13.53 17.57
CA VAL A 481 -0.34 -13.52 18.06
C VAL A 481 -0.04 -14.84 18.77
N GLY A 482 -0.88 -15.26 19.71
CA GLY A 482 -0.70 -16.51 20.45
C GLY A 482 -0.69 -17.74 19.53
N LEU A 483 -1.61 -17.80 18.57
CA LEU A 483 -1.65 -18.87 17.57
C LEU A 483 -0.39 -18.85 16.68
N THR A 484 0.08 -17.68 16.27
CA THR A 484 1.32 -17.58 15.47
C THR A 484 2.54 -18.06 16.25
N VAL A 485 2.67 -17.66 17.52
CA VAL A 485 3.75 -18.16 18.41
C VAL A 485 3.68 -19.68 18.57
N PHE A 486 2.48 -20.22 18.78
CA PHE A 486 2.25 -21.67 18.85
C PHE A 486 2.68 -22.38 17.56
N LEU A 487 2.23 -21.90 16.39
CA LEU A 487 2.56 -22.50 15.10
C LEU A 487 4.06 -22.47 14.81
N ILE A 488 4.74 -21.34 15.09
CA ILE A 488 6.20 -21.23 14.98
C ILE A 488 6.89 -22.23 15.91
N SER A 489 6.39 -22.38 17.14
CA SER A 489 6.92 -23.38 18.09
C SER A 489 6.79 -24.81 17.56
N GLN A 490 5.60 -25.19 17.04
CA GLN A 490 5.37 -26.51 16.46
C GLN A 490 6.24 -26.75 15.21
N PHE A 491 6.42 -25.72 14.40
CA PHE A 491 7.30 -25.77 13.24
C PHE A 491 8.75 -26.04 13.65
N LEU A 492 9.29 -25.30 14.63
CA LEU A 492 10.67 -25.48 15.11
C LEU A 492 10.89 -26.81 15.84
N LYS A 493 9.85 -27.38 16.46
CA LYS A 493 9.88 -28.74 17.05
C LYS A 493 9.81 -29.86 16.00
N GLY A 494 9.49 -29.55 14.74
CA GLY A 494 9.37 -30.53 13.67
C GLY A 494 7.97 -31.13 13.50
N SER A 495 6.99 -30.75 14.33
CA SER A 495 5.62 -31.26 14.28
C SER A 495 4.79 -30.65 13.13
N LEU A 496 5.21 -29.51 12.59
CA LEU A 496 4.54 -28.81 11.49
C LEU A 496 5.50 -28.66 10.30
N SER A 497 5.01 -28.88 9.07
CA SER A 497 5.78 -28.68 7.85
C SER A 497 5.79 -27.22 7.40
N ARG A 498 6.71 -26.84 6.49
CA ARG A 498 6.72 -25.50 5.84
C ARG A 498 5.43 -25.24 5.09
N PHE A 499 4.90 -26.25 4.42
CA PHE A 499 3.66 -26.19 3.69
C PHE A 499 2.50 -25.78 4.60
N TRP A 500 2.25 -26.53 5.68
CA TRP A 500 1.14 -26.27 6.58
C TRP A 500 1.29 -24.97 7.35
N LEU A 501 2.51 -24.63 7.78
CA LEU A 501 2.75 -23.32 8.41
C LEU A 501 2.39 -22.17 7.45
N SER A 502 2.85 -22.25 6.20
CA SER A 502 2.54 -21.21 5.21
C SER A 502 1.04 -21.11 4.93
N MET A 503 0.35 -22.23 4.72
CA MET A 503 -1.09 -22.24 4.42
C MET A 503 -1.93 -21.70 5.57
N ILE A 504 -1.60 -22.08 6.81
CA ILE A 504 -2.31 -21.57 7.99
C ILE A 504 -2.06 -20.07 8.16
N LEU A 505 -0.81 -19.60 7.97
CA LEU A 505 -0.50 -18.17 8.03
C LEU A 505 -1.19 -17.38 6.92
N ILE A 506 -1.30 -17.91 5.71
CA ILE A 506 -2.09 -17.29 4.63
C ILE A 506 -3.55 -17.14 5.07
N ALA A 507 -4.17 -18.19 5.58
CA ALA A 507 -5.55 -18.15 6.06
C ALA A 507 -5.73 -17.15 7.21
N MET A 508 -4.78 -17.10 8.16
CA MET A 508 -4.81 -16.15 9.28
C MET A 508 -4.69 -14.71 8.80
N VAL A 509 -3.75 -14.40 7.89
CA VAL A 509 -3.54 -13.06 7.33
C VAL A 509 -4.77 -12.63 6.53
N VAL A 510 -5.32 -13.51 5.70
CA VAL A 510 -6.55 -13.24 4.95
C VAL A 510 -7.70 -12.93 5.92
N SER A 511 -7.92 -13.76 6.94
CA SER A 511 -9.01 -13.55 7.90
C SER A 511 -8.85 -12.26 8.69
N ASP A 512 -7.63 -11.95 9.15
CA ASP A 512 -7.32 -10.73 9.90
C ASP A 512 -7.60 -9.47 9.08
N MET A 513 -7.02 -9.40 7.87
CA MET A 513 -7.22 -8.28 6.95
C MET A 513 -8.66 -8.15 6.48
N TRP A 514 -9.32 -9.29 6.22
CA TRP A 514 -10.72 -9.31 5.82
C TRP A 514 -11.63 -8.66 6.85
N MET A 515 -11.49 -9.01 8.12
CA MET A 515 -12.33 -8.47 9.20
C MET A 515 -12.24 -6.95 9.31
N VAL A 516 -11.08 -6.37 9.01
CA VAL A 516 -10.89 -4.91 9.03
C VAL A 516 -11.39 -4.28 7.72
N SER A 517 -10.96 -4.81 6.58
CA SER A 517 -11.25 -4.21 5.27
C SER A 517 -12.71 -4.37 4.83
N ALA A 518 -13.41 -5.42 5.30
CA ALA A 518 -14.84 -5.59 5.02
C ALA A 518 -15.71 -4.47 5.62
N GLN A 519 -15.27 -3.83 6.69
CA GLN A 519 -15.98 -2.69 7.29
C GLN A 519 -15.87 -1.42 6.44
N ILE A 520 -14.85 -1.33 5.56
CA ILE A 520 -14.65 -0.23 4.63
C ILE A 520 -15.56 -0.39 3.40
N VAL A 521 -15.88 -1.64 3.05
CA VAL A 521 -16.68 -1.95 1.86
C VAL A 521 -18.16 -1.74 2.17
N GLN A 522 -18.69 -0.58 1.76
CA GLN A 522 -20.10 -0.19 1.98
C GLN A 522 -20.78 0.09 0.63
N PRO A 523 -21.05 -0.95 -0.19
CA PRO A 523 -21.68 -0.76 -1.48
C PRO A 523 -23.19 -0.55 -1.32
N ARG A 524 -23.74 0.37 -2.12
CA ARG A 524 -25.18 0.70 -2.16
C ARG A 524 -25.87 0.10 -3.39
N SER A 525 -27.19 0.23 -3.46
CA SER A 525 -27.94 -0.24 -4.62
C SER A 525 -27.51 0.49 -5.90
N SER A 526 -27.40 -0.23 -7.01
CA SER A 526 -27.16 0.38 -8.32
C SER A 526 -28.32 1.27 -8.78
N GLY A 527 -29.54 1.06 -8.25
CA GLY A 527 -30.69 1.95 -8.45
C GLY A 527 -30.44 3.35 -7.88
N GLU A 528 -29.87 3.46 -6.66
CA GLU A 528 -29.49 4.75 -6.08
C GLU A 528 -28.47 5.49 -6.96
N LYS A 529 -27.55 4.78 -7.59
CA LYS A 529 -26.61 5.36 -8.55
C LYS A 529 -27.31 5.93 -9.77
N ALA A 530 -28.28 5.21 -10.31
CA ALA A 530 -29.05 5.67 -11.46
C ALA A 530 -29.90 6.90 -11.10
N GLU A 531 -30.53 6.90 -9.94
CA GLU A 531 -31.31 8.01 -9.41
C GLU A 531 -30.48 9.28 -9.22
N PHE A 532 -29.23 9.15 -8.71
CA PHE A 532 -28.30 10.28 -8.55
C PHE A 532 -28.02 11.03 -9.86
N PHE A 533 -28.04 10.32 -11.00
CA PHE A 533 -27.81 10.90 -12.34
C PHE A 533 -29.11 11.17 -13.12
N THR A 534 -30.27 11.01 -12.50
CA THR A 534 -31.53 11.36 -13.15
C THR A 534 -31.62 12.88 -13.31
N ALA A 535 -31.95 13.34 -14.51
CA ALA A 535 -32.13 14.76 -14.75
C ALA A 535 -33.25 15.32 -13.86
N THR A 536 -32.93 16.27 -12.99
CA THR A 536 -33.94 17.03 -12.28
C THR A 536 -34.65 17.94 -13.29
N PRO A 537 -35.98 18.10 -13.23
CA PRO A 537 -36.65 19.14 -14.01
C PRO A 537 -36.03 20.50 -13.66
N ALA A 538 -35.50 21.19 -14.66
CA ALA A 538 -34.96 22.53 -14.48
C ALA A 538 -36.10 23.53 -14.36
#